data_7c935313da7949546be5d09832b94660
#
_entry.id   7c935313da7949546be5d09832b94660
#
_cell.length_a   1.000
_cell.length_b   1.000
_cell.length_c   1.000
_cell.angle_alpha   90.00
_cell.angle_beta   90.00
_cell.angle_gamma   90.00
#
_symmetry.space_group_name_H-M   'P 1'
#
loop_
_entity.id
_entity.type
_entity.pdbx_description
1 polymer ?
#
loop_
_entity_poly.entity_id
_entity_poly.type
_entity_poly.pdbx_seq_one_letter_code
_entity_poly.pdbx_strand_id
1 'polypeptide(L)'
;MPKKKHILVVSQYFYPEPFRINDMCSEWGKRGYQVTVLTGIPNYPQGKYYDGYDLTHKRTEEWNGIKIIRIPLTARGDSSIGLVCNYLSFVVSGYIWKCLTEIRADYVFTFEVSPMTQALIGVWYAKKHKIPHYLYVQDLWPENVEIVTGIHSPLVLKPIGKMVDYIYEHCNHIFATSPSFVKEIQKRCKDKDKVSYWPQYAEEFYCPVKKKDTSEIPDDGIFKVIFTGNIGQAQGLEILPKAARKLENVKFVIVG
;
A
#
# COMPACT_ATOMS: atom_id res chain seq x y z
N MET A 1 4.19 -18.22 -29.95
CA MET A 1 4.01 -16.92 -29.30
C MET A 1 5.12 -16.73 -28.28
N PRO A 2 5.75 -15.56 -28.16
CA PRO A 2 6.74 -15.34 -27.10
C PRO A 2 6.08 -15.57 -25.75
N LYS A 3 6.83 -16.19 -24.82
CA LYS A 3 6.35 -16.45 -23.45
C LYS A 3 6.05 -15.11 -22.78
N LYS A 4 4.83 -14.93 -22.27
CA LYS A 4 4.45 -13.74 -21.52
C LYS A 4 5.37 -13.58 -20.30
N LYS A 5 5.88 -12.37 -20.07
CA LYS A 5 6.64 -12.08 -18.85
C LYS A 5 5.71 -12.13 -17.64
N HIS A 6 6.18 -12.72 -16.57
CA HIS A 6 5.39 -12.96 -15.36
C HIS A 6 5.84 -12.03 -14.22
N ILE A 7 4.91 -11.26 -13.68
CA ILE A 7 5.11 -10.38 -12.54
C ILE A 7 4.46 -11.02 -11.32
N LEU A 8 5.25 -11.27 -10.27
CA LEU A 8 4.73 -11.54 -8.94
C LEU A 8 4.57 -10.23 -8.20
N VAL A 9 3.35 -9.87 -7.87
CA VAL A 9 3.05 -8.70 -7.04
C VAL A 9 2.91 -9.15 -5.58
N VAL A 10 3.59 -8.46 -4.68
CA VAL A 10 3.43 -8.63 -3.23
C VAL A 10 2.75 -7.39 -2.69
N SER A 11 1.55 -7.56 -2.16
CA SER A 11 0.80 -6.49 -1.51
C SER A 11 -0.08 -7.11 -0.43
N GLN A 12 0.07 -6.65 0.82
CA GLN A 12 -0.74 -7.19 1.93
C GLN A 12 -2.23 -6.98 1.69
N TYR A 13 -2.60 -5.89 1.01
CA TYR A 13 -3.96 -5.53 0.65
C TYR A 13 -4.15 -5.58 -0.85
N PHE A 14 -5.22 -6.20 -1.28
CA PHE A 14 -5.61 -6.33 -2.68
C PHE A 14 -7.11 -6.56 -2.80
N TYR A 15 -7.65 -6.58 -4.02
CA TYR A 15 -9.06 -6.87 -4.26
C TYR A 15 -9.63 -7.95 -3.31
N PRO A 16 -10.82 -7.75 -2.72
CA PRO A 16 -11.80 -6.68 -2.95
C PRO A 16 -11.54 -5.36 -2.21
N GLU A 17 -10.45 -5.25 -1.45
CA GLU A 17 -10.05 -4.01 -0.80
C GLU A 17 -9.63 -2.97 -1.86
N PRO A 18 -10.12 -1.70 -1.79
CA PRO A 18 -9.94 -0.72 -2.86
C PRO A 18 -8.57 -0.04 -2.80
N PHE A 19 -7.53 -0.74 -3.22
CA PHE A 19 -6.18 -0.17 -3.33
C PHE A 19 -5.76 0.04 -4.78
N ARG A 20 -4.96 1.06 -5.03
CA ARG A 20 -4.48 1.42 -6.38
C ARG A 20 -3.74 0.29 -7.09
N ILE A 21 -3.12 -0.60 -6.36
CA ILE A 21 -2.45 -1.77 -6.94
C ILE A 21 -3.41 -2.67 -7.75
N ASN A 22 -4.72 -2.64 -7.44
CA ASN A 22 -5.72 -3.40 -8.19
C ASN A 22 -5.77 -2.92 -9.65
N ASP A 23 -5.83 -1.60 -9.85
CA ASP A 23 -5.85 -0.99 -11.17
C ASP A 23 -4.52 -1.21 -11.91
N MET A 24 -3.39 -1.00 -11.24
CA MET A 24 -2.05 -1.26 -11.80
C MET A 24 -1.92 -2.69 -12.31
N CYS A 25 -2.36 -3.68 -11.55
CA CYS A 25 -2.32 -5.09 -11.94
C CYS A 25 -3.23 -5.35 -13.16
N SER A 26 -4.44 -4.77 -13.17
CA SER A 26 -5.35 -4.88 -14.31
C SER A 26 -4.72 -4.32 -15.58
N GLU A 27 -4.07 -3.17 -15.48
CA GLU A 27 -3.41 -2.52 -16.62
C GLU A 27 -2.22 -3.35 -17.13
N TRP A 28 -1.42 -3.95 -16.25
CA TRP A 28 -0.35 -4.86 -16.68
C TRP A 28 -0.90 -6.10 -17.38
N GLY A 29 -2.02 -6.65 -16.89
CA GLY A 29 -2.72 -7.75 -17.56
C GLY A 29 -3.13 -7.38 -18.99
N LYS A 30 -3.74 -6.20 -19.18
CA LYS A 30 -4.11 -5.66 -20.49
C LYS A 30 -2.91 -5.47 -21.42
N ARG A 31 -1.76 -5.09 -20.89
CA ARG A 31 -0.48 -4.94 -21.62
C ARG A 31 0.20 -6.29 -21.92
N GLY A 32 -0.41 -7.40 -21.59
CA GLY A 32 0.05 -8.74 -21.95
C GLY A 32 1.00 -9.40 -20.95
N TYR A 33 1.20 -8.82 -19.76
CA TYR A 33 1.91 -9.52 -18.69
C TYR A 33 1.02 -10.58 -18.05
N GLN A 34 1.64 -11.68 -17.61
CA GLN A 34 1.02 -12.56 -16.64
C GLN A 34 1.22 -11.95 -15.25
N VAL A 35 0.14 -11.77 -14.49
CA VAL A 35 0.22 -11.19 -13.15
C VAL A 35 -0.29 -12.18 -12.13
N THR A 36 0.49 -12.42 -11.09
CA THR A 36 0.07 -13.16 -9.89
C THR A 36 0.27 -12.27 -8.68
N VAL A 37 -0.77 -12.13 -7.87
CA VAL A 37 -0.73 -11.32 -6.65
C VAL A 37 -0.68 -12.22 -5.43
N LEU A 38 0.32 -12.03 -4.60
CA LEU A 38 0.40 -12.58 -3.25
C LEU A 38 -0.11 -11.54 -2.27
N THR A 39 -1.20 -11.84 -1.58
CA THR A 39 -1.89 -10.91 -0.69
C THR A 39 -2.38 -11.60 0.58
N GLY A 40 -2.91 -10.82 1.51
CA GLY A 40 -3.58 -11.33 2.71
C GLY A 40 -5.04 -11.68 2.48
N ILE A 41 -5.68 -12.21 3.50
CA ILE A 41 -7.14 -12.32 3.57
C ILE A 41 -7.69 -10.91 3.79
N PRO A 42 -8.66 -10.42 2.97
CA PRO A 42 -9.14 -9.05 3.07
C PRO A 42 -9.78 -8.76 4.43
N ASN A 43 -9.33 -7.67 5.06
CA ASN A 43 -9.76 -7.28 6.40
C ASN A 43 -9.70 -5.76 6.67
N TYR A 44 -9.25 -4.96 5.70
CA TYR A 44 -9.15 -3.51 5.79
C TYR A 44 -10.37 -2.84 5.12
N PRO A 45 -10.97 -1.77 5.68
CA PRO A 45 -10.58 -1.09 6.93
C PRO A 45 -11.24 -1.66 8.20
N GLN A 46 -12.23 -2.56 8.08
CA GLN A 46 -13.12 -2.99 9.18
C GLN A 46 -12.42 -3.79 10.29
N GLY A 47 -11.18 -4.21 10.10
CA GLY A 47 -10.45 -5.01 11.07
C GLY A 47 -10.91 -6.46 11.18
N LYS A 48 -11.91 -6.88 10.41
CA LYS A 48 -12.50 -8.22 10.34
C LYS A 48 -12.37 -8.76 8.94
N TYR A 49 -12.31 -10.09 8.78
CA TYR A 49 -12.37 -10.69 7.44
C TYR A 49 -13.68 -10.31 6.75
N TYR A 50 -13.57 -10.06 5.46
CA TYR A 50 -14.74 -9.81 4.62
C TYR A 50 -15.60 -11.07 4.51
N ASP A 51 -16.90 -10.90 4.31
CA ASP A 51 -17.83 -12.01 4.14
C ASP A 51 -17.41 -12.92 2.98
N GLY A 52 -17.38 -14.22 3.26
CA GLY A 52 -16.94 -15.25 2.32
C GLY A 52 -15.42 -15.39 2.18
N TYR A 53 -14.61 -14.67 2.98
CA TYR A 53 -13.16 -14.82 3.04
C TYR A 53 -12.73 -15.24 4.44
N ASP A 54 -11.96 -16.31 4.53
CA ASP A 54 -11.38 -16.77 5.79
C ASP A 54 -10.10 -17.60 5.56
N LEU A 55 -9.66 -18.31 6.57
CA LEU A 55 -8.46 -19.15 6.53
C LEU A 55 -8.61 -20.36 5.58
N THR A 56 -9.81 -20.69 5.15
CA THR A 56 -10.12 -21.87 4.32
C THR A 56 -10.75 -21.51 2.98
N HIS A 57 -11.53 -20.43 2.92
CA HIS A 57 -12.26 -20.01 1.72
C HIS A 57 -11.55 -18.93 0.93
N LYS A 58 -11.73 -18.97 -0.40
CA LYS A 58 -11.16 -18.00 -1.37
C LYS A 58 -9.66 -17.74 -1.20
N ARG A 59 -8.91 -18.80 -0.89
CA ARG A 59 -7.45 -18.72 -0.79
C ARG A 59 -6.75 -18.53 -2.13
N THR A 60 -7.40 -18.94 -3.20
CA THR A 60 -6.99 -18.67 -4.59
C THR A 60 -8.21 -18.31 -5.40
N GLU A 61 -8.14 -17.23 -6.14
CA GLU A 61 -9.17 -16.80 -7.07
C GLU A 61 -8.57 -16.09 -8.28
N GLU A 62 -9.38 -15.85 -9.29
CA GLU A 62 -9.03 -15.04 -10.45
C GLU A 62 -9.93 -13.81 -10.50
N TRP A 63 -9.32 -12.65 -10.74
CA TRP A 63 -10.01 -11.38 -10.89
C TRP A 63 -9.38 -10.61 -12.06
N ASN A 64 -10.18 -10.25 -13.07
CA ASN A 64 -9.72 -9.55 -14.29
C ASN A 64 -8.51 -10.22 -14.97
N GLY A 65 -8.47 -11.56 -15.02
CA GLY A 65 -7.35 -12.32 -15.59
C GLY A 65 -6.09 -12.35 -14.70
N ILE A 66 -6.19 -11.86 -13.46
CA ILE A 66 -5.10 -11.84 -12.48
C ILE A 66 -5.31 -12.97 -11.49
N LYS A 67 -4.28 -13.80 -11.33
CA LYS A 67 -4.29 -14.85 -10.31
C LYS A 67 -4.00 -14.22 -8.93
N ILE A 68 -4.90 -14.41 -7.97
CA ILE A 68 -4.75 -13.95 -6.59
C ILE A 68 -4.49 -15.14 -5.69
N ILE A 69 -3.47 -15.04 -4.84
CA ILE A 69 -3.13 -16.04 -3.83
C ILE A 69 -3.16 -15.33 -2.47
N ARG A 70 -4.06 -15.78 -1.60
CA ARG A 70 -4.18 -15.26 -0.24
C ARG A 70 -3.48 -16.17 0.75
N ILE A 71 -2.51 -15.61 1.46
CA ILE A 71 -1.85 -16.30 2.56
C ILE A 71 -2.55 -15.97 3.89
N PRO A 72 -2.49 -16.88 4.88
CA PRO A 72 -3.07 -16.63 6.19
C PRO A 72 -2.48 -15.39 6.84
N LEU A 73 -3.35 -14.61 7.46
CA LEU A 73 -2.95 -13.56 8.40
C LEU A 73 -4.01 -13.44 9.50
N THR A 74 -3.64 -12.92 10.65
CA THR A 74 -4.58 -12.56 11.70
C THR A 74 -5.33 -11.29 11.28
N ALA A 75 -6.65 -11.25 11.41
CA ALA A 75 -7.40 -10.03 11.14
C ALA A 75 -6.89 -8.87 12.00
N ARG A 76 -6.89 -7.67 11.44
CA ARG A 76 -6.26 -6.48 12.04
C ARG A 76 -6.85 -6.12 13.41
N GLY A 77 -8.17 -6.30 13.62
CA GLY A 77 -8.88 -5.83 14.80
C GLY A 77 -8.77 -4.32 15.01
N ASP A 78 -9.15 -3.86 16.21
CA ASP A 78 -9.17 -2.44 16.56
C ASP A 78 -8.02 -2.04 17.50
N SER A 79 -7.13 -2.97 17.87
CA SER A 79 -6.04 -2.74 18.81
C SER A 79 -4.67 -2.64 18.13
N SER A 80 -3.75 -1.89 18.74
CA SER A 80 -2.35 -1.83 18.27
C SER A 80 -1.68 -3.21 18.28
N ILE A 81 -2.00 -4.07 19.24
CA ILE A 81 -1.48 -5.45 19.30
C ILE A 81 -2.03 -6.27 18.13
N GLY A 82 -3.34 -6.16 17.85
CA GLY A 82 -3.97 -6.81 16.68
C GLY A 82 -3.32 -6.39 15.38
N LEU A 83 -3.00 -5.10 15.25
CA LEU A 83 -2.29 -4.56 14.08
C LEU A 83 -0.89 -5.18 13.93
N VAL A 84 -0.12 -5.27 15.01
CA VAL A 84 1.22 -5.90 15.00
C VAL A 84 1.11 -7.39 14.65
N CYS A 85 0.16 -8.11 15.23
CA CYS A 85 -0.10 -9.51 14.92
C CYS A 85 -0.49 -9.71 13.44
N ASN A 86 -1.33 -8.82 12.89
CA ASN A 86 -1.70 -8.82 11.49
C ASN A 86 -0.45 -8.72 10.60
N TYR A 87 0.43 -7.75 10.85
CA TYR A 87 1.65 -7.53 10.09
C TYR A 87 2.64 -8.72 10.18
N LEU A 88 2.89 -9.19 11.39
CA LEU A 88 3.83 -10.30 11.60
C LEU A 88 3.31 -11.62 11.02
N SER A 89 2.00 -11.91 11.17
CA SER A 89 1.41 -13.12 10.61
C SER A 89 1.49 -13.16 9.08
N PHE A 90 1.32 -12.01 8.42
CA PHE A 90 1.50 -11.92 6.97
C PHE A 90 2.94 -12.25 6.55
N VAL A 91 3.93 -11.68 7.25
CA VAL A 91 5.35 -11.94 6.97
C VAL A 91 5.72 -13.40 7.16
N VAL A 92 5.29 -14.00 8.29
CA VAL A 92 5.56 -15.43 8.58
C VAL A 92 4.92 -16.33 7.54
N SER A 93 3.64 -16.09 7.21
CA SER A 93 2.93 -16.84 6.18
C SER A 93 3.56 -16.67 4.81
N GLY A 94 4.02 -15.47 4.48
CA GLY A 94 4.74 -15.16 3.24
C GLY A 94 6.09 -15.86 3.15
N TYR A 95 6.81 -15.96 4.26
CA TYR A 95 8.06 -16.73 4.31
C TYR A 95 7.82 -18.22 4.04
N ILE A 96 6.79 -18.80 4.69
CA ILE A 96 6.39 -20.20 4.45
C ILE A 96 5.98 -20.39 3.00
N TRP A 97 5.12 -19.53 2.47
CA TRP A 97 4.69 -19.57 1.08
C TRP A 97 5.88 -19.52 0.11
N LYS A 98 6.82 -18.62 0.33
CA LYS A 98 8.04 -18.50 -0.49
C LYS A 98 8.88 -19.79 -0.46
N CYS A 99 8.90 -20.52 0.66
CA CYS A 99 9.62 -21.79 0.73
C CYS A 99 8.94 -22.89 -0.09
N LEU A 100 7.61 -22.95 -0.09
CA LEU A 100 6.79 -24.03 -0.65
C LEU A 100 6.33 -23.78 -2.09
N THR A 101 6.29 -22.52 -2.54
CA THR A 101 5.73 -22.18 -3.85
C THR A 101 6.60 -22.69 -5.00
N GLU A 102 5.93 -23.22 -6.03
CA GLU A 102 6.53 -23.60 -7.33
C GLU A 102 6.39 -22.49 -8.38
N ILE A 103 5.69 -21.40 -8.04
CA ILE A 103 5.50 -20.28 -8.95
C ILE A 103 6.86 -19.70 -9.34
N ARG A 104 7.04 -19.47 -10.65
CA ARG A 104 8.22 -18.84 -11.23
C ARG A 104 7.79 -17.54 -11.90
N ALA A 105 8.27 -16.42 -11.38
CA ALA A 105 8.08 -15.12 -11.99
C ALA A 105 9.38 -14.61 -12.62
N ASP A 106 9.26 -13.67 -13.55
CA ASP A 106 10.41 -12.96 -14.13
C ASP A 106 10.77 -11.74 -13.30
N TYR A 107 9.80 -11.14 -12.59
CA TYR A 107 9.95 -9.93 -11.78
C TYR A 107 9.15 -10.04 -10.50
N VAL A 108 9.62 -9.38 -9.44
CA VAL A 108 8.83 -9.10 -8.24
C VAL A 108 8.54 -7.62 -8.18
N PHE A 109 7.30 -7.28 -7.91
CA PHE A 109 6.87 -5.92 -7.61
C PHE A 109 6.19 -5.89 -6.24
N THR A 110 6.71 -5.08 -5.32
CA THR A 110 6.07 -4.88 -4.02
C THR A 110 5.42 -3.50 -3.99
N PHE A 111 4.11 -3.48 -3.78
CA PHE A 111 3.36 -2.25 -3.53
C PHE A 111 3.30 -2.02 -2.03
N GLU A 112 4.16 -1.13 -1.57
CA GLU A 112 4.34 -0.91 -0.14
C GLU A 112 3.47 0.27 0.33
N VAL A 113 2.26 -0.06 0.78
CA VAL A 113 1.52 0.68 1.80
C VAL A 113 1.87 0.05 3.15
N SER A 114 1.69 0.74 4.24
CA SER A 114 1.98 0.14 5.55
C SER A 114 1.31 -1.24 5.72
N PRO A 115 2.07 -2.26 6.13
CA PRO A 115 3.40 -2.21 6.73
C PRO A 115 4.55 -2.42 5.71
N MET A 116 5.68 -1.79 5.94
CA MET A 116 6.91 -2.05 5.18
C MET A 116 7.37 -3.51 5.27
N THR A 117 7.02 -4.21 6.34
CA THR A 117 7.41 -5.61 6.57
C THR A 117 6.99 -6.54 5.44
N GLN A 118 5.91 -6.24 4.70
CA GLN A 118 5.47 -7.02 3.54
C GLN A 118 6.54 -7.12 2.44
N ALA A 119 7.39 -6.09 2.31
CA ALA A 119 8.44 -6.08 1.31
C ALA A 119 9.54 -7.14 1.56
N LEU A 120 9.68 -7.63 2.80
CA LEU A 120 10.57 -8.74 3.11
C LEU A 120 10.25 -9.99 2.28
N ILE A 121 8.97 -10.27 2.05
CA ILE A 121 8.52 -11.42 1.25
C ILE A 121 9.03 -11.28 -0.20
N GLY A 122 8.89 -10.06 -0.77
CA GLY A 122 9.40 -9.74 -2.11
C GLY A 122 10.91 -9.92 -2.20
N VAL A 123 11.66 -9.37 -1.23
CA VAL A 123 13.13 -9.54 -1.14
C VAL A 123 13.52 -11.01 -1.08
N TRP A 124 12.91 -11.77 -0.19
CA TRP A 124 13.27 -13.19 -0.01
C TRP A 124 12.93 -14.04 -1.22
N TYR A 125 11.80 -13.77 -1.88
CA TYR A 125 11.42 -14.47 -3.10
C TYR A 125 12.37 -14.11 -4.25
N ALA A 126 12.65 -12.83 -4.45
CA ALA A 126 13.57 -12.35 -5.49
C ALA A 126 14.98 -12.94 -5.33
N LYS A 127 15.52 -12.98 -4.10
CA LYS A 127 16.81 -13.60 -3.79
C LYS A 127 16.81 -15.10 -4.08
N LYS A 128 15.76 -15.84 -3.67
CA LYS A 128 15.64 -17.29 -3.93
C LYS A 128 15.68 -17.61 -5.43
N HIS A 129 15.04 -16.77 -6.24
CA HIS A 129 14.89 -17.01 -7.68
C HIS A 129 15.88 -16.21 -8.54
N LYS A 130 16.71 -15.35 -7.94
CA LYS A 130 17.71 -14.49 -8.62
C LYS A 130 17.06 -13.62 -9.71
N ILE A 131 15.93 -12.99 -9.39
CA ILE A 131 15.16 -12.13 -10.28
C ILE A 131 15.07 -10.72 -9.73
N PRO A 132 14.84 -9.69 -10.57
CA PRO A 132 14.72 -8.31 -10.12
C PRO A 132 13.53 -8.09 -9.18
N HIS A 133 13.76 -7.25 -8.16
CA HIS A 133 12.75 -6.77 -7.23
C HIS A 133 12.58 -5.26 -7.36
N TYR A 134 11.37 -4.82 -7.62
CA TYR A 134 10.93 -3.44 -7.70
C TYR A 134 10.05 -3.13 -6.51
N LEU A 135 10.36 -2.06 -5.80
CA LEU A 135 9.62 -1.61 -4.62
C LEU A 135 8.96 -0.27 -4.91
N TYR A 136 7.67 -0.14 -4.66
CA TYR A 136 6.95 1.13 -4.77
C TYR A 136 6.49 1.59 -3.39
N VAL A 137 7.18 2.60 -2.86
CA VAL A 137 7.01 3.10 -1.49
C VAL A 137 5.88 4.12 -1.44
N GLN A 138 4.86 3.82 -0.65
CA GLN A 138 3.72 4.71 -0.38
C GLN A 138 3.84 5.37 1.00
N ASP A 139 4.49 4.69 1.95
CA ASP A 139 4.67 5.14 3.33
C ASP A 139 6.14 5.06 3.74
N LEU A 140 6.67 6.14 4.33
CA LEU A 140 8.05 6.14 4.84
C LEU A 140 8.12 5.46 6.22
N TRP A 141 8.99 4.47 6.32
CA TRP A 141 9.31 3.78 7.55
C TRP A 141 10.77 4.01 7.95
N PRO A 142 11.11 4.14 9.24
CA PRO A 142 10.26 3.97 10.43
C PRO A 142 9.36 5.16 10.80
N GLU A 143 9.42 6.29 10.08
CA GLU A 143 8.75 7.54 10.41
C GLU A 143 7.22 7.36 10.56
N ASN A 144 6.60 6.56 9.69
CA ASN A 144 5.16 6.30 9.78
C ASN A 144 4.78 5.53 11.05
N VAL A 145 5.66 4.65 11.55
CA VAL A 145 5.43 3.95 12.84
C VAL A 145 5.39 4.97 13.98
N GLU A 146 6.34 5.90 14.01
CA GLU A 146 6.40 6.95 15.02
C GLU A 146 5.14 7.82 15.01
N ILE A 147 4.71 8.26 13.83
CA ILE A 147 3.53 9.12 13.66
C ILE A 147 2.24 8.40 14.08
N VAL A 148 2.05 7.15 13.64
CA VAL A 148 0.78 6.42 13.84
C VAL A 148 0.67 5.85 15.24
N THR A 149 1.79 5.43 15.85
CA THR A 149 1.78 4.77 17.15
C THR A 149 2.17 5.67 18.32
N GLY A 150 2.80 6.83 18.04
CA GLY A 150 3.40 7.69 19.07
C GLY A 150 4.62 7.07 19.75
N ILE A 151 5.19 5.99 19.22
CA ILE A 151 6.37 5.33 19.78
C ILE A 151 7.63 6.04 19.30
N HIS A 152 8.33 6.73 20.20
CA HIS A 152 9.60 7.42 19.92
C HIS A 152 10.82 6.64 20.43
N SER A 153 10.62 5.43 20.98
CA SER A 153 11.69 4.64 21.60
C SER A 153 12.73 4.17 20.56
N PRO A 154 14.01 4.53 20.70
CA PRO A 154 15.07 4.04 19.82
C PRO A 154 15.24 2.52 19.84
N LEU A 155 14.83 1.85 20.93
CA LEU A 155 14.88 0.38 21.03
C LEU A 155 13.89 -0.28 20.07
N VAL A 156 12.82 0.41 19.67
CA VAL A 156 11.83 -0.05 18.69
C VAL A 156 12.19 0.46 17.29
N LEU A 157 12.48 1.75 17.14
CA LEU A 157 12.68 2.37 15.83
C LEU A 157 13.99 1.94 15.15
N LYS A 158 15.09 1.73 15.91
CA LYS A 158 16.35 1.29 15.31
C LYS A 158 16.30 -0.09 14.63
N PRO A 159 15.71 -1.15 15.24
CA PRO A 159 15.51 -2.43 14.54
C PRO A 159 14.65 -2.30 13.28
N ILE A 160 13.57 -1.51 13.34
CA ILE A 160 12.71 -1.22 12.18
C ILE A 160 13.52 -0.51 11.09
N GLY A 161 14.31 0.50 11.45
CA GLY A 161 15.18 1.19 10.51
C GLY A 161 16.19 0.26 9.83
N LYS A 162 16.82 -0.66 10.57
CA LYS A 162 17.72 -1.68 10.00
C LYS A 162 16.99 -2.62 9.03
N MET A 163 15.75 -2.97 9.33
CA MET A 163 14.91 -3.77 8.42
C MET A 163 14.64 -2.99 7.13
N VAL A 164 14.30 -1.70 7.22
CA VAL A 164 14.10 -0.84 6.04
C VAL A 164 15.37 -0.76 5.21
N ASP A 165 16.52 -0.53 5.83
CA ASP A 165 17.82 -0.50 5.15
C ASP A 165 18.10 -1.82 4.42
N TYR A 166 17.81 -2.95 5.06
CA TYR A 166 17.94 -4.27 4.45
C TYR A 166 17.03 -4.42 3.22
N ILE A 167 15.77 -3.99 3.31
CA ILE A 167 14.82 -4.05 2.19
C ILE A 167 15.35 -3.18 1.03
N TYR A 168 15.69 -1.92 1.31
CA TYR A 168 16.19 -1.01 0.29
C TYR A 168 17.47 -1.52 -0.36
N GLU A 169 18.40 -2.07 0.39
CA GLU A 169 19.65 -2.61 -0.15
C GLU A 169 19.42 -3.75 -1.16
N HIS A 170 18.37 -4.56 -0.95
CA HIS A 170 18.07 -5.75 -1.77
C HIS A 170 17.04 -5.52 -2.87
N CYS A 171 16.54 -4.30 -3.05
CA CYS A 171 15.73 -3.92 -4.21
C CYS A 171 16.63 -3.49 -5.37
N ASN A 172 16.28 -3.91 -6.58
CA ASN A 172 16.94 -3.45 -7.80
C ASN A 172 16.56 -2.02 -8.15
N HIS A 173 15.31 -1.64 -7.88
CA HIS A 173 14.83 -0.29 -8.06
C HIS A 173 13.73 0.05 -7.05
N ILE A 174 13.69 1.32 -6.64
CA ILE A 174 12.73 1.84 -5.68
C ILE A 174 12.02 3.03 -6.31
N PHE A 175 10.70 2.94 -6.38
CA PHE A 175 9.85 4.03 -6.80
C PHE A 175 9.27 4.74 -5.58
N ALA A 176 9.16 6.05 -5.65
CA ALA A 176 8.63 6.89 -4.58
C ALA A 176 7.56 7.83 -5.11
N THR A 177 6.51 8.06 -4.33
CA THR A 177 5.32 8.83 -4.72
C THR A 177 5.53 10.33 -4.78
N SER A 178 6.61 10.85 -4.18
CA SER A 178 6.92 12.28 -4.19
C SER A 178 8.43 12.55 -4.25
N PRO A 179 8.85 13.73 -4.74
CA PRO A 179 10.27 14.13 -4.73
C PRO A 179 10.88 14.20 -3.32
N SER A 180 10.08 14.50 -2.29
CA SER A 180 10.54 14.47 -0.90
C SER A 180 10.82 13.04 -0.44
N PHE A 181 9.96 12.08 -0.79
CA PHE A 181 10.20 10.66 -0.51
C PHE A 181 11.48 10.15 -1.18
N VAL A 182 11.73 10.54 -2.44
CA VAL A 182 12.99 10.20 -3.13
C VAL A 182 14.19 10.61 -2.29
N LYS A 183 14.20 11.87 -1.79
CA LYS A 183 15.29 12.39 -0.98
C LYS A 183 15.49 11.62 0.34
N GLU A 184 14.39 11.29 1.02
CA GLU A 184 14.45 10.54 2.28
C GLU A 184 14.94 9.10 2.08
N ILE A 185 14.44 8.42 1.05
CA ILE A 185 14.87 7.05 0.70
C ILE A 185 16.34 7.04 0.28
N GLN A 186 16.78 8.02 -0.50
CA GLN A 186 18.19 8.14 -0.93
C GLN A 186 19.17 8.32 0.23
N LYS A 187 18.76 8.92 1.36
CA LYS A 187 19.62 9.00 2.56
C LYS A 187 19.96 7.62 3.13
N ARG A 188 19.10 6.64 2.90
CA ARG A 188 19.23 5.26 3.40
C ARG A 188 19.83 4.30 2.36
N CYS A 189 19.97 4.71 1.10
CA CYS A 189 20.50 3.89 0.02
C CYS A 189 21.98 4.17 -0.23
N LYS A 190 22.80 3.10 -0.38
CA LYS A 190 24.19 3.23 -0.87
C LYS A 190 24.22 3.69 -2.33
N ASP A 191 23.39 3.06 -3.16
CA ASP A 191 23.15 3.44 -4.55
C ASP A 191 21.89 4.32 -4.62
N LYS A 192 22.09 5.60 -4.88
CA LYS A 192 21.00 6.59 -4.97
C LYS A 192 20.28 6.55 -6.30
N ASP A 193 20.94 6.10 -7.36
CA ASP A 193 20.40 6.11 -8.74
C ASP A 193 19.28 5.08 -8.93
N LYS A 194 19.20 4.09 -8.05
CA LYS A 194 18.09 3.14 -8.05
C LYS A 194 16.78 3.69 -7.48
N VAL A 195 16.75 4.95 -7.00
CA VAL A 195 15.56 5.58 -6.44
C VAL A 195 15.03 6.61 -7.40
N SER A 196 13.80 6.45 -7.87
CA SER A 196 13.17 7.39 -8.79
C SER A 196 11.78 7.83 -8.35
N TYR A 197 11.38 9.00 -8.80
CA TYR A 197 10.04 9.52 -8.62
C TYR A 197 9.07 8.84 -9.60
N TRP A 198 8.01 8.25 -9.06
CA TRP A 198 6.89 7.73 -9.82
C TRP A 198 5.59 8.21 -9.16
N PRO A 199 5.00 9.31 -9.66
CA PRO A 199 3.78 9.86 -9.08
C PRO A 199 2.62 8.90 -9.22
N GLN A 200 1.67 8.98 -8.29
CA GLN A 200 0.39 8.35 -8.50
C GLN A 200 -0.37 9.10 -9.60
N TYR A 201 -1.06 8.35 -10.44
CA TYR A 201 -1.93 8.88 -11.49
C TYR A 201 -3.39 8.91 -11.00
N ALA A 202 -4.23 9.67 -11.70
CA ALA A 202 -5.67 9.57 -11.58
C ALA A 202 -6.20 8.57 -12.62
N GLU A 203 -7.13 7.73 -12.21
CA GLU A 203 -7.80 6.79 -13.10
C GLU A 203 -8.72 7.56 -14.07
N GLU A 204 -8.98 6.99 -15.25
CA GLU A 204 -9.73 7.64 -16.33
C GLU A 204 -11.16 8.06 -15.95
N PHE A 205 -11.75 7.42 -14.93
CA PHE A 205 -13.08 7.81 -14.46
C PHE A 205 -13.09 9.15 -13.69
N TYR A 206 -11.92 9.64 -13.24
CA TYR A 206 -11.80 11.01 -12.71
C TYR A 206 -11.74 12.01 -13.85
N CYS A 207 -12.89 12.39 -14.37
CA CYS A 207 -13.01 13.35 -15.44
C CYS A 207 -14.02 14.46 -15.11
N PRO A 208 -13.92 15.64 -15.73
CA PRO A 208 -14.91 16.68 -15.55
C PRO A 208 -16.31 16.20 -15.93
N VAL A 209 -17.26 16.35 -15.02
CA VAL A 209 -18.66 15.99 -15.27
C VAL A 209 -19.47 17.18 -15.75
N LYS A 210 -20.34 16.97 -16.74
CA LYS A 210 -21.19 18.03 -17.31
C LYS A 210 -22.31 18.46 -16.35
N LYS A 211 -22.88 17.51 -15.60
CA LYS A 211 -23.92 17.76 -14.60
C LYS A 211 -23.35 17.46 -13.22
N LYS A 212 -23.43 18.43 -12.32
CA LYS A 212 -23.02 18.30 -10.92
C LYS A 212 -24.26 18.15 -10.07
N ASP A 213 -24.33 17.11 -9.28
CA ASP A 213 -25.25 17.08 -8.14
C ASP A 213 -24.51 17.72 -6.96
N THR A 214 -24.98 18.88 -6.55
CA THR A 214 -24.42 19.66 -5.44
C THR A 214 -25.42 19.79 -4.29
N SER A 215 -26.45 18.95 -4.24
CA SER A 215 -27.51 19.02 -3.24
C SER A 215 -26.97 18.95 -1.80
N GLU A 216 -25.89 18.18 -1.58
CA GLU A 216 -25.23 18.07 -0.27
C GLU A 216 -24.27 19.24 0.04
N ILE A 217 -23.83 19.97 -0.98
CA ILE A 217 -22.91 21.12 -0.86
C ILE A 217 -23.57 22.32 -1.53
N PRO A 218 -24.43 23.07 -0.82
CA PRO A 218 -25.22 24.15 -1.40
C PRO A 218 -24.35 25.23 -2.02
N ASP A 219 -24.77 25.73 -3.17
CA ASP A 219 -24.16 26.92 -3.80
C ASP A 219 -24.78 28.18 -3.18
N ASP A 220 -24.20 28.59 -2.05
CA ASP A 220 -24.63 29.74 -1.25
C ASP A 220 -23.70 30.96 -1.38
N GLY A 221 -22.84 30.95 -2.40
CA GLY A 221 -21.86 32.01 -2.64
C GLY A 221 -20.71 32.07 -1.63
N ILE A 222 -20.69 31.20 -0.62
CA ILE A 222 -19.61 31.14 0.37
C ILE A 222 -18.47 30.27 -0.18
N PHE A 223 -17.23 30.71 -0.02
CA PHE A 223 -16.05 29.93 -0.40
C PHE A 223 -15.98 28.63 0.40
N LYS A 224 -15.77 27.51 -0.30
CA LYS A 224 -15.76 26.17 0.32
C LYS A 224 -14.37 25.55 0.24
N VAL A 225 -13.88 25.09 1.38
CA VAL A 225 -12.71 24.25 1.50
C VAL A 225 -13.20 22.83 1.75
N ILE A 226 -12.91 21.91 0.83
CA ILE A 226 -13.39 20.52 0.87
C ILE A 226 -12.22 19.60 1.14
N PHE A 227 -12.38 18.73 2.14
CA PHE A 227 -11.54 17.56 2.36
C PHE A 227 -12.37 16.31 2.04
N THR A 228 -11.83 15.43 1.22
CA THR A 228 -12.42 14.11 0.94
C THR A 228 -11.38 13.04 1.19
N GLY A 229 -11.67 12.08 2.09
CA GLY A 229 -10.75 11.01 2.40
C GLY A 229 -10.88 10.50 3.83
N ASN A 230 -10.03 9.56 4.19
CA ASN A 230 -10.04 8.93 5.51
C ASN A 230 -9.80 9.97 6.63
N ILE A 231 -10.68 10.00 7.63
CA ILE A 231 -10.56 10.88 8.79
C ILE A 231 -9.75 10.15 9.86
N GLY A 232 -8.42 10.33 9.81
CA GLY A 232 -7.49 9.68 10.74
C GLY A 232 -6.44 10.65 11.30
N GLN A 233 -5.69 10.21 12.29
CA GLN A 233 -4.66 11.02 12.94
C GLN A 233 -3.57 11.48 11.96
N ALA A 234 -3.20 10.64 11.00
CA ALA A 234 -2.17 10.96 10.02
C ALA A 234 -2.54 12.14 9.09
N GLN A 235 -3.82 12.48 8.97
CA GLN A 235 -4.30 13.60 8.15
C GLN A 235 -4.18 14.96 8.83
N GLY A 236 -3.97 14.99 10.14
CA GLY A 236 -3.79 16.25 10.89
C GLY A 236 -4.98 17.20 10.82
N LEU A 237 -6.20 16.66 10.69
CA LEU A 237 -7.42 17.45 10.46
C LEU A 237 -7.81 18.33 11.64
N GLU A 238 -7.21 18.15 12.80
CA GLU A 238 -7.40 19.00 13.99
C GLU A 238 -7.00 20.48 13.77
N ILE A 239 -6.26 20.75 12.69
CA ILE A 239 -5.96 22.14 12.28
C ILE A 239 -7.20 22.84 11.69
N LEU A 240 -8.13 22.12 11.07
CA LEU A 240 -9.28 22.70 10.37
C LEU A 240 -10.21 23.51 11.29
N PRO A 241 -10.63 23.00 12.47
CA PRO A 241 -11.43 23.80 13.41
C PRO A 241 -10.71 25.07 13.89
N LYS A 242 -9.37 25.00 14.03
CA LYS A 242 -8.55 26.17 14.43
C LYS A 242 -8.47 27.21 13.32
N ALA A 243 -8.37 26.77 12.06
CA ALA A 243 -8.40 27.64 10.90
C ALA A 243 -9.79 28.27 10.70
N ALA A 244 -10.86 27.47 10.81
CA ALA A 244 -12.24 27.92 10.65
C ALA A 244 -12.60 29.07 11.61
N ARG A 245 -12.10 29.03 12.85
CA ARG A 245 -12.32 30.11 13.83
C ARG A 245 -11.70 31.45 13.45
N LYS A 246 -10.74 31.47 12.51
CA LYS A 246 -10.00 32.66 12.07
C LYS A 246 -10.45 33.17 10.71
N LEU A 247 -11.37 32.47 10.05
CA LEU A 247 -11.80 32.78 8.69
C LEU A 247 -13.29 33.11 8.68
N GLU A 248 -13.61 34.26 8.13
CA GLU A 248 -14.99 34.68 7.86
C GLU A 248 -15.34 34.29 6.42
N ASN A 249 -16.60 33.99 6.17
CA ASN A 249 -17.10 33.63 4.84
C ASN A 249 -16.42 32.40 4.18
N VAL A 250 -15.99 31.44 4.99
CA VAL A 250 -15.43 30.15 4.51
C VAL A 250 -16.16 29.00 5.18
N LYS A 251 -16.62 28.04 4.40
CA LYS A 251 -17.17 26.77 4.89
C LYS A 251 -16.17 25.64 4.69
N PHE A 252 -15.99 24.83 5.72
CA PHE A 252 -15.21 23.59 5.64
C PHE A 252 -16.18 22.41 5.50
N VAL A 253 -15.99 21.61 4.45
CA VAL A 253 -16.77 20.40 4.17
C VAL A 253 -15.83 19.21 4.29
N ILE A 254 -16.13 18.30 5.21
CA ILE A 254 -15.31 17.12 5.46
C ILE A 254 -16.14 15.89 5.11
N VAL A 255 -15.64 15.09 4.17
CA VAL A 255 -16.26 13.86 3.69
C VAL A 255 -15.27 12.71 3.90
N GLY A 256 -15.69 11.68 4.69
CA GLY A 256 -14.84 10.53 4.99
C GLY A 256 -15.61 9.34 5.53
#